data_3b662a3d9d2e3feadb54d92c79f8d60d
#
_entry.id   3b662a3d9d2e3feadb54d92c79f8d60d
#
_cell.length_a   1.000
_cell.length_b   1.000
_cell.length_c   1.000
_cell.angle_alpha   90.00
_cell.angle_beta   90.00
_cell.angle_gamma   90.00
#
_symmetry.space_group_name_H-M   'P 1'
#
loop_
_entity.id
_entity.type
_entity.pdbx_description
1 polymer ?
#
loop_
_entity_poly.entity_id
_entity_poly.type
_entity_poly.pdbx_seq_one_letter_code
_entity_poly.pdbx_strand_id
1 'polypeptide(L)'
;PEGVRQRFDHYLRTLWSQWMQAHQLSFSEQVVELFEKFADDTVSLDAKTGRLPKFETIQTHQPDSPGTEVYLVADGDGKRWCAAVQSDPVDENAIAGFDAFCRTQMPKPSRKVVILKSGMDQNARLLAKAANMWVWEPDELSLLMGLYAGT
;
A
#
# COMPACT_ATOMS: atom_id res chain seq x y z
N PRO A 1 -5.95 -10.97 31.16
CA PRO A 1 -5.16 -12.15 30.82
C PRO A 1 -4.86 -12.21 29.33
N GLU A 2 -3.69 -12.71 28.98
CA GLU A 2 -3.25 -12.80 27.59
C GLU A 2 -4.19 -13.64 26.73
N GLY A 3 -4.79 -14.69 27.26
CA GLY A 3 -5.69 -15.54 26.53
C GLY A 3 -6.92 -14.81 26.01
N VAL A 4 -7.43 -13.85 26.78
CA VAL A 4 -8.57 -13.03 26.37
C VAL A 4 -8.16 -12.07 25.27
N ARG A 5 -6.98 -11.44 25.40
CA ARG A 5 -6.45 -10.53 24.38
C ARG A 5 -6.21 -11.26 23.06
N GLN A 6 -5.62 -12.44 23.09
CA GLN A 6 -5.37 -13.23 21.88
C GLN A 6 -6.65 -13.62 21.18
N ARG A 7 -7.70 -13.97 21.92
CA ARG A 7 -9.00 -14.30 21.36
C ARG A 7 -9.64 -13.09 20.70
N PHE A 8 -9.48 -11.92 21.30
CA PHE A 8 -10.01 -10.67 20.76
C PHE A 8 -9.32 -10.29 19.46
N ASP A 9 -7.99 -10.39 19.40
CA ASP A 9 -7.22 -10.12 18.19
C ASP A 9 -7.60 -11.09 17.06
N HIS A 10 -7.74 -12.38 17.38
CA HIS A 10 -8.16 -13.39 16.42
C HIS A 10 -9.58 -13.09 15.90
N TYR A 11 -10.47 -12.68 16.78
CA TYR A 11 -11.84 -12.31 16.42
C TYR A 11 -11.85 -11.13 15.44
N LEU A 12 -11.05 -10.09 15.69
CA LEU A 12 -10.95 -8.95 14.79
C LEU A 12 -10.42 -9.33 13.42
N ARG A 13 -9.40 -10.18 13.35
CA ARG A 13 -8.86 -10.67 12.08
C ARG A 13 -9.89 -11.51 11.32
N THR A 14 -10.64 -12.32 12.02
CA THR A 14 -11.70 -13.14 11.44
C THR A 14 -12.81 -12.27 10.86
N LEU A 15 -13.25 -11.25 11.61
CA LEU A 15 -14.24 -10.29 11.12
C LEU A 15 -13.78 -9.59 9.87
N TRP A 16 -12.52 -9.13 9.84
CA TRP A 16 -11.95 -8.46 8.67
C TRP A 16 -11.96 -9.39 7.45
N SER A 17 -11.50 -10.62 7.64
CA SER A 17 -11.48 -11.61 6.55
C SER A 17 -12.88 -11.91 6.02
N GLN A 18 -13.85 -12.08 6.92
CA GLN A 18 -15.25 -12.33 6.53
C GLN A 18 -15.83 -11.15 5.76
N TRP A 19 -15.55 -9.92 6.24
CA TRP A 19 -16.03 -8.72 5.57
C TRP A 19 -15.44 -8.62 4.15
N MET A 20 -14.15 -8.89 4.01
CA MET A 20 -13.48 -8.87 2.71
C MET A 20 -14.07 -9.89 1.74
N GLN A 21 -14.35 -11.10 2.21
CA GLN A 21 -14.98 -12.14 1.39
C GLN A 21 -16.40 -11.76 0.99
N ALA A 22 -17.16 -11.22 1.93
CA ALA A 22 -18.55 -10.83 1.67
C ALA A 22 -18.64 -9.70 0.63
N HIS A 23 -17.66 -8.79 0.62
CA HIS A 23 -17.64 -7.68 -0.33
C HIS A 23 -16.87 -8.02 -1.61
N GLN A 24 -16.24 -9.20 -1.66
CA GLN A 24 -15.49 -9.68 -2.83
C GLN A 24 -14.48 -8.66 -3.36
N LEU A 25 -13.82 -7.95 -2.45
CA LEU A 25 -12.86 -6.92 -2.83
C LEU A 25 -11.58 -7.54 -3.41
N SER A 26 -11.12 -7.02 -4.54
CA SER A 26 -9.82 -7.35 -5.08
C SER A 26 -8.71 -6.77 -4.19
N PHE A 27 -7.46 -7.19 -4.43
CA PHE A 27 -6.34 -6.66 -3.68
C PHE A 27 -6.21 -5.14 -3.85
N SER A 28 -6.34 -4.64 -5.07
CA SER A 28 -6.27 -3.20 -5.33
C SER A 28 -7.40 -2.44 -4.63
N GLU A 29 -8.61 -2.98 -4.62
CA GLU A 29 -9.73 -2.35 -3.93
C GLU A 29 -9.50 -2.30 -2.42
N GLN A 30 -8.90 -3.34 -1.84
CA GLN A 30 -8.53 -3.37 -0.43
C GLN A 30 -7.53 -2.27 -0.09
N VAL A 31 -6.55 -2.06 -0.96
CA VAL A 31 -5.54 -1.02 -0.78
C VAL A 31 -6.14 0.37 -0.89
N VAL A 32 -7.03 0.59 -1.87
CA VAL A 32 -7.73 1.87 -2.01
C VAL A 32 -8.52 2.18 -0.75
N GLU A 33 -9.25 1.19 -0.22
CA GLU A 33 -10.03 1.38 0.99
C GLU A 33 -9.15 1.67 2.20
N LEU A 34 -7.98 1.03 2.28
CA LEU A 34 -7.01 1.34 3.33
C LEU A 34 -6.57 2.81 3.25
N PHE A 35 -6.24 3.29 2.05
CA PHE A 35 -5.83 4.68 1.84
C PHE A 35 -6.92 5.66 2.23
N GLU A 36 -8.18 5.32 1.99
CA GLU A 36 -9.32 6.15 2.37
C GLU A 36 -9.45 6.30 3.88
N LYS A 37 -8.92 5.35 4.64
CA LYS A 37 -9.02 5.34 6.10
C LYS A 37 -7.86 6.03 6.80
N PHE A 38 -6.80 6.42 6.09
CA PHE A 38 -5.68 7.12 6.71
C PHE A 38 -6.14 8.44 7.32
N ALA A 39 -5.64 8.74 8.51
CA ALA A 39 -6.12 9.85 9.32
C ALA A 39 -4.97 10.62 9.97
N ASP A 40 -3.89 10.85 9.24
CA ASP A 40 -2.74 11.63 9.70
C ASP A 40 -1.90 10.94 10.79
N ASP A 41 -1.84 9.62 10.76
CA ASP A 41 -1.07 8.85 11.73
C ASP A 41 0.38 8.66 11.29
N THR A 42 1.27 8.53 12.24
CA THR A 42 2.68 8.22 11.98
C THR A 42 2.92 6.73 12.22
N VAL A 43 3.56 6.08 11.26
CA VAL A 43 3.88 4.65 11.35
C VAL A 43 5.34 4.41 10.99
N SER A 44 5.88 3.26 11.44
CA SER A 44 7.22 2.83 11.08
C SER A 44 7.12 1.53 10.30
N LEU A 45 7.46 1.59 9.01
CA LEU A 45 7.41 0.46 8.08
C LEU A 45 8.68 0.49 7.22
N ASP A 46 9.18 -0.69 6.83
CA ASP A 46 10.37 -0.80 5.98
C ASP A 46 11.55 0.01 6.54
N ALA A 47 11.75 -0.08 7.86
CA ALA A 47 12.78 0.67 8.59
C ALA A 47 12.69 2.20 8.40
N LYS A 48 11.56 2.69 7.91
CA LYS A 48 11.27 4.13 7.74
C LYS A 48 10.10 4.53 8.61
N THR A 49 10.21 5.69 9.23
CA THR A 49 9.09 6.31 9.92
C THR A 49 8.48 7.34 9.01
N GLY A 50 7.19 7.28 8.81
CA GLY A 50 6.49 8.19 7.92
C GLY A 50 5.07 8.46 8.38
N ARG A 51 4.54 9.59 7.91
CA ARG A 51 3.17 10.00 8.18
C ARG A 51 2.26 9.49 7.07
N LEU A 52 1.11 8.95 7.46
CA LEU A 52 0.06 8.55 6.53
C LEU A 52 -0.96 9.67 6.48
N PRO A 53 -0.94 10.53 5.45
CA PRO A 53 -1.83 11.69 5.40
C PRO A 53 -3.28 11.27 5.19
N LYS A 54 -4.19 12.13 5.61
CA LYS A 54 -5.60 11.95 5.25
C LYS A 54 -5.77 12.42 3.81
N PHE A 55 -6.04 11.49 2.91
CA PHE A 55 -6.22 11.82 1.50
C PHE A 55 -7.64 12.34 1.23
N GLU A 56 -7.71 13.38 0.42
CA GLU A 56 -8.98 13.97 -0.02
C GLU A 56 -9.47 13.31 -1.31
N THR A 57 -8.54 12.93 -2.20
CA THR A 57 -8.86 12.26 -3.45
C THR A 57 -7.90 11.11 -3.69
N ILE A 58 -8.42 10.03 -4.26
CA ILE A 58 -7.63 8.87 -4.66
C ILE A 58 -8.08 8.50 -6.08
N GLN A 59 -7.13 8.52 -7.02
CA GLN A 59 -7.38 8.17 -8.41
C GLN A 59 -6.64 6.90 -8.76
N THR A 60 -7.23 6.08 -9.60
CA THR A 60 -6.62 4.83 -10.08
C THR A 60 -6.25 4.95 -11.56
N HIS A 61 -5.10 4.40 -11.94
CA HIS A 61 -4.60 4.38 -13.31
C HIS A 61 -4.20 2.98 -13.69
N GLN A 62 -4.55 2.56 -14.90
CA GLN A 62 -4.18 1.24 -15.40
C GLN A 62 -2.73 1.22 -15.85
N PRO A 63 -1.91 0.32 -15.30
CA PRO A 63 -0.54 0.18 -15.74
C PRO A 63 -0.43 -0.70 -16.97
N ASP A 64 0.64 -0.50 -17.74
CA ASP A 64 0.98 -1.38 -18.87
C ASP A 64 1.85 -2.56 -18.46
N SER A 65 2.21 -2.65 -17.18
CA SER A 65 3.14 -3.64 -16.67
C SER A 65 2.39 -4.88 -16.16
N PRO A 66 2.73 -6.10 -16.62
CA PRO A 66 2.15 -7.32 -16.06
C PRO A 66 2.46 -7.45 -14.56
N GLY A 67 1.51 -7.99 -13.80
CA GLY A 67 1.70 -8.19 -12.36
C GLY A 67 1.41 -6.95 -11.51
N THR A 68 1.26 -5.78 -12.12
CA THR A 68 0.82 -4.58 -11.44
C THR A 68 -0.68 -4.43 -11.66
N GLU A 69 -1.45 -4.39 -10.56
CA GLU A 69 -2.91 -4.27 -10.67
C GLU A 69 -3.34 -2.86 -11.03
N VAL A 70 -2.74 -1.87 -10.35
CA VAL A 70 -3.16 -0.49 -10.51
C VAL A 70 -2.08 0.44 -9.96
N TYR A 71 -2.00 1.66 -10.51
CA TYR A 71 -1.28 2.77 -9.89
C TYR A 71 -2.29 3.67 -9.20
N LEU A 72 -1.97 4.14 -8.00
CA LEU A 72 -2.79 5.06 -7.24
C LEU A 72 -2.13 6.43 -7.19
N VAL A 73 -2.93 7.48 -7.37
CA VAL A 73 -2.51 8.86 -7.14
C VAL A 73 -3.41 9.40 -6.05
N ALA A 74 -2.85 9.65 -4.88
CA ALA A 74 -3.60 10.09 -3.71
C ALA A 74 -3.14 11.50 -3.31
N ASP A 75 -4.08 12.41 -3.21
CA ASP A 75 -3.82 13.81 -2.87
C ASP A 75 -4.48 14.19 -1.56
N GLY A 76 -3.74 14.84 -0.69
CA GLY A 76 -4.26 15.36 0.56
C GLY A 76 -3.24 16.27 1.23
N ASP A 77 -3.72 17.27 1.95
CA ASP A 77 -2.90 18.21 2.71
C ASP A 77 -1.79 18.86 1.86
N GLY A 78 -2.10 19.15 0.59
CA GLY A 78 -1.15 19.77 -0.33
C GLY A 78 -0.04 18.84 -0.83
N LYS A 79 -0.14 17.54 -0.55
CA LYS A 79 0.86 16.55 -0.91
C LYS A 79 0.26 15.49 -1.81
N ARG A 80 1.09 14.93 -2.67
CA ARG A 80 0.70 13.83 -3.57
C ARG A 80 1.53 12.59 -3.28
N TRP A 81 0.84 11.47 -3.16
CA TRP A 81 1.47 10.14 -3.10
C TRP A 81 1.15 9.38 -4.37
N CYS A 82 2.14 8.66 -4.89
CA CYS A 82 1.91 7.65 -5.92
C CYS A 82 2.21 6.29 -5.34
N ALA A 83 1.37 5.30 -5.64
CA ALA A 83 1.54 3.94 -5.16
C ALA A 83 1.33 2.95 -6.29
N ALA A 84 2.14 1.89 -6.31
CA ALA A 84 1.98 0.77 -7.21
C ALA A 84 1.45 -0.42 -6.42
N VAL A 85 0.32 -0.97 -6.83
CA VAL A 85 -0.30 -2.13 -6.20
C VAL A 85 0.11 -3.38 -6.99
N GLN A 86 0.97 -4.20 -6.40
CA GLN A 86 1.61 -5.33 -7.06
C GLN A 86 1.05 -6.65 -6.56
N SER A 87 0.38 -7.42 -7.42
CA SER A 87 -0.19 -8.71 -7.05
C SER A 87 0.79 -9.87 -7.27
N ASP A 88 1.60 -9.80 -8.33
CA ASP A 88 2.60 -10.81 -8.65
C ASP A 88 3.98 -10.42 -8.09
N PRO A 89 4.93 -11.37 -8.01
CA PRO A 89 6.28 -11.04 -7.59
C PRO A 89 6.88 -9.93 -8.46
N VAL A 90 7.55 -8.97 -7.83
CA VAL A 90 8.00 -7.74 -8.47
C VAL A 90 9.45 -7.87 -8.95
N ASP A 91 9.67 -7.55 -10.22
CA ASP A 91 10.99 -7.50 -10.83
C ASP A 91 11.42 -6.04 -11.10
N GLU A 92 12.62 -5.88 -11.67
CA GLU A 92 13.17 -4.56 -11.96
C GLU A 92 12.30 -3.78 -12.95
N ASN A 93 11.68 -4.46 -13.91
CA ASN A 93 10.84 -3.82 -14.93
C ASN A 93 9.61 -3.18 -14.30
N ALA A 94 9.02 -3.84 -13.32
CA ALA A 94 7.86 -3.27 -12.60
C ALA A 94 8.24 -2.00 -11.85
N ILE A 95 9.40 -1.98 -11.21
CA ILE A 95 9.88 -0.80 -10.49
C ILE A 95 10.20 0.33 -11.47
N ALA A 96 10.88 0.02 -12.58
CA ALA A 96 11.21 1.02 -13.59
C ALA A 96 9.95 1.63 -14.20
N GLY A 97 8.92 0.82 -14.46
CA GLY A 97 7.64 1.28 -14.98
C GLY A 97 6.92 2.21 -14.02
N PHE A 98 6.93 1.86 -12.74
CA PHE A 98 6.32 2.72 -11.72
C PHE A 98 7.08 4.04 -11.58
N ASP A 99 8.40 4.01 -11.57
CA ASP A 99 9.20 5.23 -11.50
C ASP A 99 8.92 6.15 -12.69
N ALA A 100 8.82 5.58 -13.89
CA ALA A 100 8.46 6.34 -15.08
C ALA A 100 7.07 6.98 -14.95
N PHE A 101 6.10 6.24 -14.42
CA PHE A 101 4.76 6.77 -14.15
C PHE A 101 4.82 7.95 -13.18
N CYS A 102 5.58 7.83 -12.11
CA CYS A 102 5.72 8.91 -11.13
C CYS A 102 6.30 10.19 -11.74
N ARG A 103 7.21 10.04 -12.69
CA ARG A 103 7.82 11.19 -13.37
C ARG A 103 6.85 11.95 -14.25
N THR A 104 5.76 11.32 -14.69
CA THR A 104 4.74 11.98 -15.51
C THR A 104 3.77 12.81 -14.70
N GLN A 105 3.77 12.67 -13.39
CA GLN A 105 2.80 13.33 -12.53
C GLN A 105 3.14 14.79 -12.30
N MET A 106 2.11 15.64 -12.32
CA MET A 106 2.21 17.07 -12.06
C MET A 106 1.09 17.48 -11.10
N PRO A 107 1.40 17.91 -9.87
CA PRO A 107 2.72 18.04 -9.27
C PRO A 107 3.39 16.68 -9.03
N LYS A 108 4.71 16.71 -8.88
CA LYS A 108 5.46 15.50 -8.60
C LYS A 108 5.08 14.91 -7.25
N PRO A 109 5.07 13.56 -7.11
CA PRO A 109 4.73 12.96 -5.83
C PRO A 109 5.78 13.26 -4.78
N SER A 110 5.32 13.58 -3.57
CA SER A 110 6.19 13.74 -2.41
C SER A 110 6.63 12.39 -1.86
N ARG A 111 5.88 11.32 -2.17
CA ARG A 111 6.19 9.96 -1.73
C ARG A 111 5.77 8.95 -2.78
N LYS A 112 6.62 7.94 -2.97
CA LYS A 112 6.37 6.80 -3.86
C LYS A 112 6.32 5.54 -3.02
N VAL A 113 5.26 4.75 -3.15
CA VAL A 113 5.04 3.54 -2.33
C VAL A 113 4.85 2.34 -3.24
N VAL A 114 5.51 1.25 -2.93
CA VAL A 114 5.31 -0.03 -3.62
C VAL A 114 4.62 -0.98 -2.63
N ILE A 115 3.43 -1.42 -2.97
CA ILE A 115 2.59 -2.23 -2.10
C ILE A 115 2.55 -3.66 -2.63
N LEU A 116 3.06 -4.60 -1.85
CA LEU A 116 3.29 -5.98 -2.27
C LEU A 116 2.25 -6.93 -1.70
N LYS A 117 1.62 -7.71 -2.57
CA LYS A 117 0.84 -8.87 -2.16
C LYS A 117 1.74 -10.10 -2.04
N SER A 118 2.78 -10.16 -2.86
CA SER A 118 3.75 -11.25 -2.93
C SER A 118 5.16 -10.71 -2.65
N GLY A 119 6.19 -11.42 -3.08
CA GLY A 119 7.57 -11.03 -2.85
C GLY A 119 8.12 -10.05 -3.87
N MET A 120 9.36 -9.67 -3.65
CA MET A 120 10.11 -8.78 -4.53
C MET A 120 11.53 -9.35 -4.68
N ASP A 121 12.06 -9.39 -5.91
CA ASP A 121 13.41 -9.88 -6.10
C ASP A 121 14.43 -8.87 -5.58
N GLN A 122 15.67 -9.33 -5.39
CA GLN A 122 16.72 -8.53 -4.77
C GLN A 122 17.07 -7.31 -5.61
N ASN A 123 17.14 -7.45 -6.92
CA ASN A 123 17.49 -6.34 -7.81
C ASN A 123 16.39 -5.29 -7.85
N ALA A 124 15.12 -5.72 -7.85
CA ALA A 124 13.99 -4.82 -7.76
C ALA A 124 14.02 -4.03 -6.45
N ARG A 125 14.35 -4.70 -5.34
CA ARG A 125 14.46 -4.07 -4.03
C ARG A 125 15.54 -3.00 -4.01
N LEU A 126 16.70 -3.29 -4.59
CA LEU A 126 17.80 -2.31 -4.69
C LEU A 126 17.41 -1.11 -5.56
N LEU A 127 16.72 -1.36 -6.67
CA LEU A 127 16.27 -0.29 -7.56
C LEU A 127 15.23 0.60 -6.88
N ALA A 128 14.28 -0.01 -6.16
CA ALA A 128 13.27 0.74 -5.40
C ALA A 128 13.92 1.63 -4.34
N LYS A 129 14.91 1.09 -3.64
CA LYS A 129 15.66 1.85 -2.63
C LYS A 129 16.42 3.01 -3.26
N ALA A 130 17.08 2.78 -4.39
CA ALA A 130 17.82 3.82 -5.11
C ALA A 130 16.88 4.92 -5.61
N ALA A 131 15.64 4.57 -5.97
CA ALA A 131 14.62 5.52 -6.41
C ALA A 131 13.86 6.16 -5.24
N ASN A 132 14.26 5.87 -4.00
CA ASN A 132 13.65 6.42 -2.78
C ASN A 132 12.17 6.04 -2.65
N MET A 133 11.84 4.82 -2.98
CA MET A 133 10.48 4.28 -2.83
C MET A 133 10.31 3.63 -1.46
N TRP A 134 9.13 3.78 -0.88
CA TRP A 134 8.75 3.12 0.36
C TRP A 134 8.10 1.79 0.01
N VAL A 135 8.66 0.68 0.45
CA VAL A 135 8.16 -0.65 0.12
C VAL A 135 7.38 -1.21 1.30
N TRP A 136 6.11 -1.53 1.05
CA TRP A 136 5.24 -2.16 2.05
C TRP A 136 5.12 -3.64 1.71
N GLU A 137 5.79 -4.48 2.48
CA GLU A 137 5.76 -5.92 2.31
C GLU A 137 4.44 -6.49 2.85
N PRO A 138 4.10 -7.74 2.49
CA PRO A 138 2.82 -8.34 2.91
C PRO A 138 2.57 -8.27 4.42
N ASP A 139 3.59 -8.49 5.24
CA ASP A 139 3.45 -8.43 6.69
C ASP A 139 3.12 -7.02 7.18
N GLU A 140 3.80 -6.03 6.60
CA GLU A 140 3.58 -4.63 6.94
C GLU A 140 2.20 -4.16 6.49
N LEU A 141 1.79 -4.59 5.31
CA LEU A 141 0.47 -4.27 4.78
C LEU A 141 -0.63 -4.89 5.66
N SER A 142 -0.44 -6.14 6.09
CA SER A 142 -1.38 -6.80 7.00
C SER A 142 -1.49 -6.05 8.32
N LEU A 143 -0.38 -5.55 8.83
CA LEU A 143 -0.36 -4.74 10.05
C LEU A 143 -1.19 -3.48 9.88
N LEU A 144 -0.98 -2.76 8.79
CA LEU A 144 -1.74 -1.54 8.49
C LEU A 144 -3.23 -1.82 8.35
N MET A 145 -3.59 -2.87 7.61
CA MET A 145 -4.99 -3.25 7.45
C MET A 145 -5.64 -3.58 8.78
N GLY A 146 -4.89 -4.24 9.68
CA GLY A 146 -5.38 -4.54 11.03
C GLY A 146 -5.61 -3.29 11.86
N LEU A 147 -4.73 -2.29 11.76
CA LEU A 147 -4.86 -1.03 12.50
C LEU A 147 -6.11 -0.25 12.11
N TYR A 148 -6.53 -0.33 10.85
CA TYR A 148 -7.67 0.42 10.33
C TYR A 148 -8.94 -0.42 10.17
N ALA A 149 -8.91 -1.70 10.52
CA ALA A 149 -10.03 -2.62 10.28
C ALA A 149 -11.31 -2.26 11.02
N GLY A 150 -11.22 -1.55 12.14
CA GLY A 150 -12.37 -1.17 12.94
C GLY A 150 -12.93 0.22 12.67
N THR A 151 -12.43 0.90 11.66
CA THR A 151 -12.82 2.28 11.39
C THR A 151 -13.78 2.44 10.21
#